data_1725dae1392c85868cd4c0720e5a94ac
#
_entry.id   1725dae1392c85868cd4c0720e5a94ac
#
_cell.length_a   1.000
_cell.length_b   1.000
_cell.length_c   1.000
_cell.angle_alpha   90.00
_cell.angle_beta   90.00
_cell.angle_gamma   90.00
#
_symmetry.space_group_name_H-M   'P 1'
#
loop_
_entity.id
_entity.type
_entity.pdbx_description
1 polymer ?
#
loop_
_entity_poly.entity_id
_entity_poly.type
_entity_poly.pdbx_seq_one_letter_code
_entity_poly.pdbx_strand_id
1 'polypeptide(L)' 'MSDHNRSAKPVRLLTPQETAAFLSVSVRTVQRLVSAGDLHAVRIGKSMRFRMDDLLHFVDRNNWS' A
#
# COMPACT_ATOMS: atom_id res chain seq x y z
N MET A 1 22.18 -13.69 -0.97
CA MET A 1 21.85 -13.52 -1.52
C MET A 1 21.17 -13.10 -1.95
N SER A 2 20.95 -12.78 -1.90
CA SER A 2 20.20 -12.22 -2.30
C SER A 2 19.89 -12.03 -3.50
N ASP A 3 20.17 -12.27 -4.18
CA ASP A 3 19.89 -12.10 -5.36
C ASP A 3 18.75 -12.68 -5.88
N HIS A 4 17.94 -13.13 -5.14
CA HIS A 4 16.75 -13.65 -5.56
C HIS A 4 15.87 -12.63 -6.20
N ASN A 5 16.12 -11.37 -6.10
CA ASN A 5 15.33 -10.47 -6.76
C ASN A 5 15.92 -9.92 -7.94
N ARG A 6 16.96 -10.41 -8.45
CA ARG A 6 17.59 -9.89 -9.53
C ARG A 6 16.82 -9.89 -10.72
N SER A 7 16.10 -10.89 -10.99
CA SER A 7 15.41 -10.97 -12.22
C SER A 7 14.07 -10.32 -12.16
N ALA A 8 13.60 -10.03 -11.01
CA ALA A 8 12.29 -9.48 -10.87
C ALA A 8 12.37 -8.01 -10.64
N LYS A 9 11.33 -7.31 -10.92
CA LYS A 9 11.26 -5.93 -10.58
C LYS A 9 11.31 -5.79 -9.09
N PRO A 10 11.95 -4.79 -8.58
CA PRO A 10 12.02 -4.58 -7.15
C PRO A 10 10.62 -4.40 -6.63
N VAL A 11 10.28 -5.11 -5.59
CA VAL A 11 9.02 -4.98 -4.96
C VAL A 11 9.25 -4.26 -3.66
N ARG A 12 8.75 -3.07 -3.56
CA ARG A 12 8.94 -2.30 -2.38
C ARG A 12 7.61 -2.13 -1.69
N LEU A 13 7.58 -2.39 -0.42
CA LEU A 13 6.38 -2.16 0.36
C LEU A 13 6.42 -0.74 0.92
N LEU A 14 5.28 -0.12 0.96
CA LEU A 14 5.20 1.26 1.43
C LEU A 14 4.74 1.29 2.87
N THR A 15 5.26 2.25 3.62
CA THR A 15 4.80 2.48 4.98
C THR A 15 3.44 3.18 4.93
N PRO A 16 2.73 3.24 6.05
CA PRO A 16 1.47 3.99 6.08
C PRO A 16 1.68 5.46 5.72
N GLN A 17 2.81 6.04 6.12
CA GLN A 17 3.09 7.43 5.82
C GLN A 17 3.33 7.63 4.33
N GLU A 18 4.07 6.71 3.71
CA GLU A 18 4.30 6.78 2.28
C GLU A 18 3.01 6.58 1.51
N THR A 19 2.17 5.67 2.00
CA THR A 19 0.89 5.40 1.37
C THR A 19 -0.02 6.62 1.46
N ALA A 20 -0.04 7.27 2.61
CA ALA A 20 -0.84 8.47 2.79
C ALA A 20 -0.39 9.56 1.84
N ALA A 21 0.92 9.73 1.71
CA ALA A 21 1.45 10.73 0.79
C ALA A 21 1.08 10.40 -0.65
N PHE A 22 1.18 9.12 -1.02
CA PHE A 22 0.84 8.70 -2.37
C PHE A 22 -0.62 8.98 -2.69
N LEU A 23 -1.50 8.72 -1.73
CA LEU A 23 -2.93 8.93 -1.93
C LEU A 23 -3.38 10.35 -1.61
N SER A 24 -2.47 11.17 -1.12
CA SER A 24 -2.75 12.55 -0.73
C SER A 24 -3.83 12.63 0.36
N VAL A 25 -3.74 11.73 1.31
CA VAL A 25 -4.66 11.73 2.45
C VAL A 25 -3.83 11.62 3.73
N SER A 26 -4.49 11.68 4.86
CA SER A 26 -3.78 11.52 6.13
C SER A 26 -3.56 10.05 6.44
N VAL A 27 -2.61 9.77 7.32
CA VAL A 27 -2.38 8.40 7.77
C VAL A 27 -3.63 7.86 8.44
N ARG A 28 -4.36 8.70 9.13
CA ARG A 28 -5.58 8.30 9.79
C ARG A 28 -6.60 7.80 8.76
N THR A 29 -6.68 8.48 7.63
CA THR A 29 -7.58 8.06 6.56
C THR A 29 -7.15 6.71 6.01
N VAL A 30 -5.83 6.51 5.83
CA VAL A 30 -5.32 5.22 5.38
C VAL A 30 -5.75 4.12 6.34
N GLN A 31 -5.59 4.35 7.64
CA GLN A 31 -5.98 3.37 8.64
C GLN A 31 -7.47 3.07 8.60
N ARG A 32 -8.26 4.09 8.37
CA ARG A 32 -9.68 3.92 8.27
C ARG A 32 -10.07 3.10 7.06
N LEU A 33 -9.41 3.32 5.94
CA LEU A 33 -9.67 2.57 4.73
C LEU A 33 -9.33 1.09 4.92
N VAL A 34 -8.24 0.81 5.63
CA VAL A 34 -7.86 -0.56 5.91
C VAL A 34 -8.90 -1.21 6.83
N SER A 35 -9.31 -0.51 7.88
CA SER A 35 -10.27 -1.04 8.83
C SER A 35 -11.62 -1.32 8.17
N ALA A 36 -11.97 -0.50 7.21
CA ALA A 36 -13.23 -0.68 6.51
C ALA A 36 -13.17 -1.77 5.44
N GLY A 37 -11.98 -2.29 5.17
CA GLY A 37 -11.82 -3.30 4.13
C GLY A 37 -11.70 -2.74 2.74
N ASP A 38 -11.57 -1.42 2.61
CA ASP A 38 -11.49 -0.78 1.31
C ASP A 38 -10.07 -0.80 0.75
N LEU A 39 -9.07 -0.88 1.61
CA LEU A 39 -7.68 -0.89 1.18
C LEU A 39 -6.99 -2.08 1.83
N HIS A 40 -6.33 -2.87 1.02
CA HIS A 40 -5.64 -4.05 1.50
C HIS A 40 -4.25 -3.68 2.04
N ALA A 41 -3.92 -4.21 3.21
CA ALA A 41 -2.61 -3.99 3.82
C ALA A 41 -1.96 -5.33 4.10
N VAL A 42 -0.63 -5.33 4.10
CA VAL A 42 0.14 -6.50 4.43
C VAL A 42 0.67 -6.29 5.84
N ARG A 43 0.51 -7.29 6.68
CA ARG A 43 1.02 -7.19 8.03
C ARG A 43 2.31 -7.98 8.14
N ILE A 44 3.37 -7.31 8.56
CA ILE A 44 4.65 -7.95 8.77
C ILE A 44 5.02 -7.73 10.22
N GLY A 45 4.87 -8.77 11.03
CA GLY A 45 5.03 -8.61 12.47
C GLY A 45 4.00 -7.64 12.99
N LYS A 46 4.45 -6.54 13.56
CA LYS A 46 3.55 -5.52 14.05
C LYS A 46 3.45 -4.35 13.10
N SER A 47 4.07 -4.47 11.94
CA SER A 47 4.11 -3.37 11.00
C SER A 47 3.09 -3.55 9.91
N MET A 48 2.46 -2.47 9.51
CA MET A 48 1.53 -2.47 8.41
C MET A 48 2.24 -1.89 7.20
N ARG A 49 2.12 -2.57 6.08
CA ARG A 49 2.78 -2.13 4.85
C ARG A 49 1.80 -2.28 3.70
N PHE A 50 2.10 -1.63 2.60
CA PHE A 50 1.20 -1.62 1.45
C PHE A 50 1.96 -1.92 0.17
N ARG A 51 1.33 -2.62 -0.72
CA ARG A 51 1.90 -2.94 -2.01
C ARG A 51 1.41 -1.90 -3.01
N MET A 52 2.30 -1.46 -3.86
CA MET A 52 1.93 -0.45 -4.85
C MET A 52 0.77 -0.95 -5.73
N ASP A 53 0.78 -2.22 -6.08
CA ASP A 53 -0.30 -2.78 -6.89
C ASP A 53 -1.65 -2.60 -6.22
N ASP A 54 -1.71 -2.79 -4.91
CA ASP A 54 -2.96 -2.64 -4.18
C ASP A 54 -3.39 -1.18 -4.16
N LEU A 55 -2.44 -0.26 -4.07
CA LEU A 55 -2.76 1.15 -4.08
C LEU A 55 -3.28 1.58 -5.43
N LEU A 56 -2.65 1.10 -6.49
CA LEU A 56 -3.09 1.44 -7.83
C LEU A 56 -4.49 0.89 -8.10
N HIS A 57 -4.73 -0.33 -7.63
CA HIS A 57 -6.03 -0.93 -7.79
C HIS A 57 -7.10 -0.17 -7.01
N PHE A 58 -6.75 0.28 -5.81
CA PHE A 58 -7.66 1.06 -5.00
C PHE A 58 -8.02 2.38 -5.71
N VAL A 59 -7.02 3.06 -6.26
CA VAL A 59 -7.24 4.31 -6.94
C VAL A 59 -8.13 4.08 -8.16
N ASP A 60 -7.88 3.00 -8.89
CA ASP A 60 -8.64 2.71 -10.08
C ASP A 60 -10.10 2.42 -9.75
N ARG A 61 -10.36 1.67 -8.67
CA ARG A 61 -11.71 1.37 -8.26
C ARG A 61 -12.47 2.59 -7.78
N ASN A 62 -11.75 3.59 -7.28
CA ASN A 62 -12.36 4.80 -6.76
C ASN A 62 -12.27 5.94 -7.75
N ASN A 63 -12.15 5.59 -9.00
CA ASN A 63 -12.05 6.59 -10.04
C ASN A 63 -13.32 7.44 -10.06
N TRP A 64 -13.12 8.74 -10.04
CA TRP A 64 -14.22 9.67 -10.04
C TRP A 64 -14.59 9.95 -11.48
N SER A 65 -15.70 9.56 -11.91
CA SER A 65 -16.04 9.78 -13.31
C SER A 65 -17.42 10.39 -13.46
#